data_a6c74c916d715f08ecb205174f22e4cf
#
_entry.id   a6c74c916d715f08ecb205174f22e4cf
#
_cell.length_a   1.000
_cell.length_b   1.000
_cell.length_c   1.000
_cell.angle_alpha   90.00
_cell.angle_beta   90.00
_cell.angle_gamma   90.00
#
_symmetry.space_group_name_H-M   'P 1'
#
loop_
_entity.id
_entity.type
_entity.pdbx_description
1 polymer ?
#
loop_
_entity_poly.entity_id
_entity_poly.type
_entity_poly.pdbx_seq_one_letter_code
_entity_poly.pdbx_strand_id
1 'polypeptide(L)'
;MDEKPAFCRRFIYMSVTRGNNGETLAVNDDGLIRRFCMTVVRAAITQTTWTGDKESMLDKHEQFARDAAAQGAQVICFQELFYGPYFGITEDKKYYRYAEQADGPIVQRFAALAKELNLVMVLPIYEEDITGVYYNTSVIVEADGTILGKYRKHHLPHLDRFWEKFYFRPGNLGYPVFNTSVGKIGMYICYDRHFPEGWRELGLNGAHIVFNPNATKPGLSNRLWEVEGPAAAVANGYFVLQPNRVGREDNEYGDLAVDFYGTSQVIDPRGNFVGERGSGSEEEILIRDLDMDMVQQMRDDWQFYRDRRPDSYTSIPKP
;
A
#
# COMPACT_ATOMS: atom_id res chain seq x y z
N MET A 1 8.25 -49.70 -27.87
CA MET A 1 7.57 -48.52 -28.43
C MET A 1 7.32 -47.57 -27.26
N ASP A 2 8.27 -46.72 -27.01
CA ASP A 2 8.27 -45.83 -25.83
C ASP A 2 7.82 -44.44 -26.29
N GLU A 3 6.62 -44.10 -25.93
CA GLU A 3 6.16 -42.72 -26.02
C GLU A 3 6.68 -41.93 -24.82
N LYS A 4 7.61 -41.01 -25.06
CA LYS A 4 8.02 -40.01 -24.06
C LYS A 4 6.96 -38.91 -23.97
N PRO A 5 6.57 -38.44 -22.76
CA PRO A 5 5.68 -37.32 -22.61
C PRO A 5 6.41 -36.03 -23.02
N ALA A 6 5.74 -35.27 -23.89
CA ALA A 6 6.15 -33.91 -24.27
C ALA A 6 5.93 -32.97 -23.08
N PHE A 7 6.98 -32.64 -22.36
CA PHE A 7 6.93 -31.53 -21.40
C PHE A 7 8.24 -30.74 -21.39
N CYS A 8 8.07 -29.46 -21.39
CA CYS A 8 9.05 -28.36 -21.26
C CYS A 8 9.36 -27.66 -22.57
N ARG A 9 8.46 -26.77 -23.00
CA ARG A 9 8.87 -25.69 -23.91
C ARG A 9 9.68 -24.68 -23.11
N ARG A 10 10.99 -24.69 -23.27
CA ARG A 10 11.89 -23.67 -22.77
C ARG A 10 11.60 -22.35 -23.51
N PHE A 11 11.17 -21.33 -22.80
CA PHE A 11 11.23 -19.97 -23.30
C PHE A 11 12.70 -19.51 -23.26
N ILE A 12 13.34 -19.45 -24.40
CA ILE A 12 14.65 -18.81 -24.54
C ILE A 12 14.39 -17.36 -24.91
N TYR A 13 14.72 -16.45 -24.02
CA TYR A 13 14.73 -15.03 -24.34
C TYR A 13 15.83 -14.73 -25.35
N MET A 14 15.49 -14.55 -26.62
CA MET A 14 16.37 -13.99 -27.63
C MET A 14 15.94 -12.56 -27.92
N SER A 15 16.85 -11.66 -27.61
CA SER A 15 16.93 -10.23 -27.96
C SER A 15 15.63 -9.41 -27.91
N VAL A 16 15.57 -8.55 -26.91
CA VAL A 16 14.60 -7.44 -26.81
C VAL A 16 15.11 -6.29 -27.67
N THR A 17 14.41 -5.95 -28.75
CA THR A 17 14.62 -4.68 -29.46
C THR A 17 13.55 -3.69 -29.01
N ARG A 18 13.95 -2.56 -28.44
CA ARG A 18 13.04 -1.43 -28.17
C ARG A 18 12.71 -0.75 -29.48
N GLY A 19 11.44 -0.78 -29.88
CA GLY A 19 10.91 0.09 -30.91
C GLY A 19 10.80 1.53 -30.43
N ASN A 20 10.80 2.50 -31.35
CA ASN A 20 10.73 3.94 -31.04
C ASN A 20 9.44 4.39 -30.29
N ASN A 21 8.50 3.49 -30.04
CA ASN A 21 7.22 3.77 -29.41
C ASN A 21 7.02 3.05 -28.05
N GLY A 22 8.08 2.57 -27.41
CA GLY A 22 8.01 1.91 -26.11
C GLY A 22 7.42 0.48 -26.13
N GLU A 23 7.22 -0.11 -27.30
CA GLU A 23 6.72 -1.48 -27.47
C GLU A 23 7.83 -2.51 -27.29
N THR A 24 7.61 -3.54 -26.49
CA THR A 24 8.49 -4.70 -26.37
C THR A 24 7.97 -5.81 -27.29
N LEU A 25 8.78 -6.25 -28.25
CA LEU A 25 8.46 -7.36 -29.14
C LEU A 25 9.17 -8.61 -28.64
N ALA A 26 8.43 -9.66 -28.34
CA ALA A 26 8.98 -10.99 -28.08
C ALA A 26 8.63 -11.92 -29.24
N VAL A 27 9.62 -12.66 -29.74
CA VAL A 27 9.46 -13.69 -30.78
C VAL A 27 9.51 -15.03 -30.07
N ASN A 28 8.48 -15.88 -30.24
CA ASN A 28 8.52 -17.27 -29.79
C ASN A 28 9.21 -18.16 -30.86
N ASP A 29 9.50 -19.41 -30.50
CA ASP A 29 10.16 -20.38 -31.39
C ASP A 29 9.41 -20.64 -32.72
N ASP A 30 8.14 -20.27 -32.80
CA ASP A 30 7.30 -20.41 -34.01
C ASP A 30 7.31 -19.14 -34.88
N GLY A 31 8.13 -18.13 -34.54
CA GLY A 31 8.26 -16.88 -35.30
C GLY A 31 7.04 -15.92 -35.13
N LEU A 32 6.14 -16.20 -34.21
CA LEU A 32 4.98 -15.34 -33.97
C LEU A 32 5.38 -14.14 -33.12
N ILE A 33 5.28 -12.96 -33.68
CA ILE A 33 5.47 -11.70 -32.95
C ILE A 33 4.19 -11.44 -32.14
N ARG A 34 4.25 -11.61 -30.82
CA ARG A 34 3.22 -11.09 -29.92
C ARG A 34 3.61 -9.69 -29.49
N ARG A 35 2.78 -8.73 -29.81
CA ARG A 35 2.85 -7.40 -29.21
C ARG A 35 2.37 -7.54 -27.77
N PHE A 36 3.28 -7.44 -26.83
CA PHE A 36 2.93 -7.21 -25.43
C PHE A 36 2.91 -5.70 -25.21
N CYS A 37 1.73 -5.12 -25.16
CA CYS A 37 1.57 -3.82 -24.54
C CYS A 37 1.73 -4.07 -23.04
N MET A 38 2.90 -3.80 -22.46
CA MET A 38 3.10 -3.86 -21.02
C MET A 38 2.10 -2.87 -20.37
N THR A 39 1.26 -3.36 -19.51
CA THR A 39 0.38 -2.50 -18.72
C THR A 39 1.18 -1.92 -17.56
N VAL A 40 1.74 -0.73 -17.75
CA VAL A 40 2.49 -0.04 -16.70
C VAL A 40 1.56 0.88 -15.92
N VAL A 41 1.57 0.76 -14.61
CA VAL A 41 0.90 1.69 -13.68
C VAL A 41 1.98 2.51 -12.97
N ARG A 42 1.94 3.84 -13.13
CA ARG A 42 2.80 4.74 -12.37
C ARG A 42 2.16 5.05 -11.03
N ALA A 43 2.76 4.53 -9.97
CA ALA A 43 2.27 4.68 -8.60
C ALA A 43 3.14 5.64 -7.79
N ALA A 44 2.51 6.38 -6.89
CA ALA A 44 3.16 7.30 -5.95
C ALA A 44 2.84 6.91 -4.50
N ILE A 45 3.81 7.11 -3.62
CA ILE A 45 3.63 7.05 -2.16
C ILE A 45 4.31 8.26 -1.52
N THR A 46 3.74 8.78 -0.44
CA THR A 46 4.31 9.92 0.27
C THR A 46 5.11 9.51 1.49
N GLN A 47 6.14 10.27 1.77
CA GLN A 47 6.92 10.21 2.99
C GLN A 47 7.02 11.63 3.55
N THR A 48 6.41 11.91 4.71
CA THR A 48 6.39 13.28 5.24
C THR A 48 6.30 13.30 6.76
N THR A 49 6.58 14.47 7.33
CA THR A 49 6.48 14.77 8.76
C THR A 49 5.27 15.68 9.05
N TRP A 50 4.88 15.72 10.31
CA TRP A 50 3.82 16.61 10.79
C TRP A 50 4.26 18.08 10.75
N THR A 51 3.39 18.95 10.25
CA THR A 51 3.64 20.40 10.09
C THR A 51 3.26 21.23 11.33
N GLY A 52 2.63 20.61 12.32
CA GLY A 52 2.11 21.30 13.50
C GLY A 52 0.64 21.74 13.39
N ASP A 53 0.04 21.69 12.20
CA ASP A 53 -1.33 22.12 11.94
C ASP A 53 -2.04 21.22 10.92
N LYS A 54 -3.34 20.96 11.14
CA LYS A 54 -4.17 20.07 10.32
C LYS A 54 -4.33 20.62 8.89
N GLU A 55 -4.65 21.91 8.74
CA GLU A 55 -4.90 22.47 7.41
C GLU A 55 -3.63 22.52 6.58
N SER A 56 -2.49 22.87 7.18
CA SER A 56 -1.20 22.83 6.49
C SER A 56 -0.79 21.43 6.05
N MET A 57 -1.19 20.39 6.80
CA MET A 57 -0.99 18.99 6.37
C MET A 57 -1.88 18.63 5.20
N LEU A 58 -3.14 19.06 5.20
CA LEU A 58 -4.05 18.85 4.07
C LEU A 58 -3.52 19.54 2.81
N ASP A 59 -3.10 20.80 2.92
CA ASP A 59 -2.53 21.56 1.80
C ASP A 59 -1.24 20.91 1.27
N LYS A 60 -0.36 20.43 2.16
CA LYS A 60 0.85 19.69 1.79
C LYS A 60 0.52 18.43 0.99
N HIS A 61 -0.47 17.65 1.42
CA HIS A 61 -0.85 16.42 0.73
C HIS A 61 -1.59 16.69 -0.60
N GLU A 62 -2.35 17.78 -0.71
CA GLU A 62 -2.85 18.23 -2.00
C GLU A 62 -1.71 18.57 -2.95
N GLN A 63 -0.68 19.29 -2.47
CA GLN A 63 0.47 19.61 -3.32
C GLN A 63 1.21 18.34 -3.74
N PHE A 64 1.42 17.37 -2.85
CA PHE A 64 2.00 16.07 -3.20
C PHE A 64 1.19 15.33 -4.26
N ALA A 65 -0.14 15.34 -4.15
CA ALA A 65 -1.00 14.73 -5.16
C ALA A 65 -0.86 15.43 -6.53
N ARG A 66 -0.81 16.78 -6.56
CA ARG A 66 -0.59 17.56 -7.78
C ARG A 66 0.78 17.28 -8.39
N ASP A 67 1.83 17.24 -7.58
CA ASP A 67 3.19 16.97 -8.03
C ASP A 67 3.35 15.54 -8.57
N ALA A 68 2.68 14.57 -7.94
CA ALA A 68 2.64 13.19 -8.41
C ALA A 68 1.89 13.07 -9.75
N ALA A 69 0.71 13.70 -9.87
CA ALA A 69 -0.06 13.71 -11.10
C ALA A 69 0.69 14.41 -12.25
N ALA A 70 1.37 15.52 -11.98
CA ALA A 70 2.20 16.24 -12.95
C ALA A 70 3.36 15.38 -13.48
N GLN A 71 3.83 14.40 -12.69
CA GLN A 71 4.83 13.40 -13.07
C GLN A 71 4.22 12.12 -13.66
N GLY A 72 2.90 12.12 -13.91
CA GLY A 72 2.18 11.05 -14.57
C GLY A 72 1.75 9.91 -13.65
N ALA A 73 1.73 10.10 -12.33
CA ALA A 73 1.18 9.12 -11.40
C ALA A 73 -0.32 8.91 -11.67
N GLN A 74 -0.75 7.66 -11.60
CA GLN A 74 -2.13 7.23 -11.80
C GLN A 74 -2.80 6.81 -10.48
N VAL A 75 -1.98 6.53 -9.46
CA VAL A 75 -2.42 6.23 -8.10
C VAL A 75 -1.44 6.81 -7.09
N ILE A 76 -1.97 7.30 -5.97
CA ILE A 76 -1.17 7.78 -4.83
C ILE A 76 -1.73 7.22 -3.52
N CYS A 77 -0.82 6.89 -2.59
CA CYS A 77 -1.17 6.57 -1.20
C CYS A 77 -0.38 7.46 -0.25
N PHE A 78 -1.08 8.06 0.71
CA PHE A 78 -0.47 8.83 1.78
C PHE A 78 -0.02 7.93 2.94
N GLN A 79 0.84 8.44 3.83
CA GLN A 79 1.25 7.73 5.05
C GLN A 79 0.07 7.62 6.05
N GLU A 80 0.18 6.74 7.02
CA GLU A 80 -0.84 6.49 8.04
C GLU A 80 -1.26 7.76 8.79
N LEU A 81 -2.60 8.00 8.92
CA LEU A 81 -3.20 9.16 9.62
C LEU A 81 -2.67 10.50 9.07
N PHE A 82 -2.69 10.66 7.75
CA PHE A 82 -1.88 11.63 7.00
C PHE A 82 -2.09 13.10 7.38
N TYR A 83 -3.26 13.50 7.89
CA TYR A 83 -3.62 14.90 8.17
C TYR A 83 -3.49 15.31 9.64
N GLY A 84 -3.02 14.42 10.50
CA GLY A 84 -2.81 14.69 11.92
C GLY A 84 -1.42 14.33 12.41
N PRO A 85 -1.08 14.71 13.65
CA PRO A 85 0.10 14.17 14.31
C PRO A 85 -0.08 12.67 14.55
N TYR A 86 1.02 11.95 14.76
CA TYR A 86 0.91 10.59 15.26
C TYR A 86 0.60 10.60 16.77
N PHE A 87 -0.66 10.67 17.13
CA PHE A 87 -1.12 10.80 18.51
C PHE A 87 -1.00 9.51 19.34
N GLY A 88 -0.70 8.37 18.73
CA GLY A 88 -0.49 7.09 19.43
C GLY A 88 0.66 7.08 20.45
N ILE A 89 1.46 8.14 20.52
CA ILE A 89 2.54 8.29 21.53
C ILE A 89 2.02 8.55 22.94
N THR A 90 0.76 8.92 23.11
CA THR A 90 0.11 9.20 24.40
C THR A 90 -1.35 8.75 24.38
N GLU A 91 -1.98 8.63 25.55
CA GLU A 91 -3.41 8.36 25.70
C GLU A 91 -4.12 9.63 26.13
N ASP A 92 -4.62 10.42 25.14
CA ASP A 92 -5.27 11.69 25.40
C ASP A 92 -6.50 11.89 24.50
N LYS A 93 -7.66 12.08 25.11
CA LYS A 93 -8.96 12.28 24.43
C LYS A 93 -8.99 13.52 23.53
N LYS A 94 -8.09 14.50 23.74
CA LYS A 94 -8.03 15.70 22.89
C LYS A 94 -7.83 15.37 21.41
N TYR A 95 -7.18 14.24 21.09
CA TYR A 95 -6.94 13.82 19.72
C TYR A 95 -8.18 13.25 19.03
N TYR A 96 -9.28 12.96 19.73
CA TYR A 96 -10.55 12.58 19.10
C TYR A 96 -11.08 13.66 18.15
N ARG A 97 -10.66 14.93 18.34
CA ARG A 97 -11.00 16.04 17.42
C ARG A 97 -10.48 15.87 15.98
N TYR A 98 -9.55 14.97 15.75
CA TYR A 98 -9.04 14.68 14.40
C TYR A 98 -9.90 13.66 13.65
N ALA A 99 -10.82 12.98 14.37
CA ALA A 99 -11.67 11.97 13.74
C ALA A 99 -12.76 12.63 12.88
N GLU A 100 -13.09 11.96 11.77
CA GLU A 100 -14.23 12.32 10.93
C GLU A 100 -14.84 11.09 10.27
N GLN A 101 -16.03 11.22 9.69
CA GLN A 101 -16.66 10.14 8.94
C GLN A 101 -15.86 9.79 7.69
N ALA A 102 -15.94 8.53 7.24
CA ALA A 102 -15.20 8.06 6.08
C ALA A 102 -15.62 8.68 4.74
N ASP A 103 -16.72 9.40 4.71
CA ASP A 103 -17.21 10.25 3.63
C ASP A 103 -17.28 11.73 4.04
N GLY A 104 -16.59 12.09 5.12
CA GLY A 104 -16.54 13.42 5.70
C GLY A 104 -15.75 14.44 4.87
N PRO A 105 -15.65 15.69 5.38
CA PRO A 105 -15.10 16.82 4.63
C PRO A 105 -13.72 16.60 4.05
N ILE A 106 -12.80 15.93 4.77
CA ILE A 106 -11.44 15.66 4.28
C ILE A 106 -11.51 14.68 3.09
N VAL A 107 -12.25 13.58 3.23
CA VAL A 107 -12.38 12.60 2.15
C VAL A 107 -13.05 13.22 0.92
N GLN A 108 -14.07 14.07 1.11
CA GLN A 108 -14.72 14.79 0.02
C GLN A 108 -13.77 15.79 -0.67
N ARG A 109 -12.92 16.49 0.09
CA ARG A 109 -11.89 17.38 -0.44
C ARG A 109 -10.94 16.63 -1.37
N PHE A 110 -10.43 15.47 -0.93
CA PHE A 110 -9.54 14.64 -1.74
C PHE A 110 -10.26 13.88 -2.86
N ALA A 111 -11.53 13.58 -2.73
CA ALA A 111 -12.35 13.01 -3.81
C ALA A 111 -12.53 14.01 -4.96
N ALA A 112 -12.76 15.28 -4.64
CA ALA A 112 -12.78 16.35 -5.65
C ALA A 112 -11.42 16.50 -6.34
N LEU A 113 -10.32 16.43 -5.57
CA LEU A 113 -8.96 16.48 -6.09
C LEU A 113 -8.62 15.26 -6.96
N ALA A 114 -9.03 14.05 -6.56
CA ALA A 114 -8.88 12.82 -7.34
C ALA A 114 -9.50 12.97 -8.74
N LYS A 115 -10.72 13.52 -8.80
CA LYS A 115 -11.40 13.81 -10.06
C LYS A 115 -10.70 14.87 -10.88
N GLU A 116 -10.24 15.96 -10.25
CA GLU A 116 -9.51 17.04 -10.93
C GLU A 116 -8.24 16.53 -11.59
N LEU A 117 -7.49 15.67 -10.87
CA LEU A 117 -6.18 15.17 -11.29
C LEU A 117 -6.25 13.87 -12.10
N ASN A 118 -7.43 13.24 -12.22
CA ASN A 118 -7.61 11.90 -12.78
C ASN A 118 -6.67 10.88 -12.09
N LEU A 119 -6.67 10.87 -10.75
CA LEU A 119 -5.73 10.16 -9.89
C LEU A 119 -6.47 9.31 -8.86
N VAL A 120 -6.26 8.01 -8.85
CA VAL A 120 -6.75 7.13 -7.77
C VAL A 120 -6.04 7.48 -6.46
N MET A 121 -6.78 7.60 -5.36
CA MET A 121 -6.20 8.00 -4.07
C MET A 121 -6.52 6.99 -2.96
N VAL A 122 -5.52 6.64 -2.15
CA VAL A 122 -5.67 5.90 -0.91
C VAL A 122 -5.42 6.86 0.25
N LEU A 123 -6.43 7.07 1.07
CA LEU A 123 -6.50 8.09 2.11
C LEU A 123 -6.55 7.45 3.49
N PRO A 124 -5.43 7.34 4.23
CA PRO A 124 -5.40 6.81 5.59
C PRO A 124 -5.88 7.86 6.61
N ILE A 125 -7.08 7.66 7.16
CA ILE A 125 -7.77 8.62 8.03
C ILE A 125 -7.99 8.08 9.43
N TYR A 126 -8.32 8.99 10.36
CA TYR A 126 -8.94 8.68 11.65
C TYR A 126 -10.46 8.71 11.48
N GLU A 127 -11.09 7.54 11.43
CA GLU A 127 -12.53 7.42 11.19
C GLU A 127 -13.32 7.51 12.48
N GLU A 128 -14.39 8.33 12.52
CA GLU A 128 -15.51 8.22 13.42
C GLU A 128 -16.67 7.52 12.70
N ASP A 129 -17.00 6.30 13.09
CA ASP A 129 -18.11 5.53 12.52
C ASP A 129 -19.47 6.02 13.06
N ILE A 130 -19.57 6.03 14.37
CA ILE A 130 -20.61 6.69 15.14
C ILE A 130 -19.94 7.40 16.33
N THR A 131 -20.59 8.37 16.92
CA THR A 131 -20.04 9.13 18.06
C THR A 131 -19.45 8.22 19.13
N GLY A 132 -18.15 8.35 19.38
CA GLY A 132 -17.41 7.56 20.35
C GLY A 132 -16.91 6.20 19.88
N VAL A 133 -17.06 5.87 18.59
CA VAL A 133 -16.54 4.65 17.99
C VAL A 133 -15.61 4.99 16.82
N TYR A 134 -14.35 4.69 17.00
CA TYR A 134 -13.30 5.14 16.11
C TYR A 134 -12.49 3.98 15.52
N TYR A 135 -11.98 4.19 14.29
CA TYR A 135 -11.12 3.25 13.58
C TYR A 135 -9.95 3.96 12.91
N ASN A 136 -8.85 3.25 12.78
CA ASN A 136 -7.77 3.59 11.86
C ASN A 136 -8.15 3.01 10.50
N THR A 137 -8.37 3.86 9.51
CA THR A 137 -9.07 3.49 8.27
C THR A 137 -8.33 4.02 7.05
N SER A 138 -8.27 3.23 5.99
CA SER A 138 -7.88 3.70 4.66
C SER A 138 -9.11 3.72 3.75
N VAL A 139 -9.43 4.89 3.20
CA VAL A 139 -10.48 5.08 2.20
C VAL A 139 -9.85 5.05 0.81
N ILE A 140 -10.52 4.40 -0.14
CA ILE A 140 -10.10 4.41 -1.55
C ILE A 140 -11.05 5.22 -2.39
N VAL A 141 -10.48 6.13 -3.19
CA VAL A 141 -11.19 7.02 -4.10
C VAL A 141 -10.70 6.77 -5.52
N GLU A 142 -11.65 6.55 -6.45
CA GLU A 142 -11.40 6.38 -7.87
C GLU A 142 -11.01 7.71 -8.53
N ALA A 143 -10.36 7.65 -9.68
CA ALA A 143 -9.91 8.80 -10.46
C ALA A 143 -11.05 9.74 -10.92
N ASP A 144 -12.30 9.29 -10.91
CA ASP A 144 -13.48 10.12 -11.18
C ASP A 144 -14.06 10.81 -9.93
N GLY A 145 -13.44 10.58 -8.75
CA GLY A 145 -13.86 11.08 -7.45
C GLY A 145 -14.85 10.18 -6.71
N THR A 146 -15.18 9.01 -7.24
CA THR A 146 -16.07 8.05 -6.56
C THR A 146 -15.36 7.41 -5.37
N ILE A 147 -15.95 7.48 -4.18
CA ILE A 147 -15.50 6.76 -3.00
C ILE A 147 -15.89 5.28 -3.17
N LEU A 148 -14.92 4.41 -3.44
CA LEU A 148 -15.16 2.99 -3.69
C LEU A 148 -15.42 2.19 -2.41
N GLY A 149 -14.86 2.63 -1.28
CA GLY A 149 -15.01 1.99 0.01
C GLY A 149 -13.82 2.21 0.92
N LYS A 150 -13.69 1.35 1.93
CA LYS A 150 -12.69 1.50 2.98
C LYS A 150 -12.23 0.17 3.56
N TYR A 151 -11.03 0.19 4.16
CA TYR A 151 -10.46 -0.85 5.00
C TYR A 151 -10.23 -0.30 6.40
N ARG A 152 -10.56 -1.05 7.44
CA ARG A 152 -10.30 -0.73 8.85
C ARG A 152 -9.18 -1.62 9.39
N LYS A 153 -8.15 -1.02 9.98
CA LYS A 153 -7.00 -1.73 10.57
C LYS A 153 -7.45 -2.80 11.56
N HIS A 154 -7.08 -4.06 11.31
CA HIS A 154 -7.49 -5.19 12.13
C HIS A 154 -6.64 -5.32 13.40
N HIS A 155 -5.33 -5.16 13.27
CA HIS A 155 -4.39 -5.38 14.34
C HIS A 155 -3.87 -4.05 14.89
N LEU A 156 -4.18 -3.79 16.16
CA LEU A 156 -3.83 -2.55 16.83
C LEU A 156 -2.70 -2.80 17.83
N PRO A 157 -1.56 -2.09 17.70
CA PRO A 157 -0.50 -2.18 18.69
C PRO A 157 -0.96 -1.57 20.03
N HIS A 158 -0.37 -2.08 21.12
CA HIS A 158 -0.48 -1.51 22.44
C HIS A 158 0.86 -1.66 23.15
N LEU A 159 1.80 -0.83 22.75
CA LEU A 159 3.19 -0.83 23.16
C LEU A 159 3.59 0.61 23.51
N ASP A 160 4.76 0.76 24.15
CA ASP A 160 5.31 2.09 24.44
C ASP A 160 5.32 2.99 23.19
N ARG A 161 4.63 4.13 23.30
CA ARG A 161 4.44 5.11 22.21
C ARG A 161 3.70 4.59 21.00
N PHE A 162 2.92 3.51 21.17
CA PHE A 162 1.96 2.96 20.21
C PHE A 162 0.69 2.54 20.93
N TRP A 163 0.03 3.49 21.61
CA TRP A 163 -1.18 3.27 22.41
C TRP A 163 -2.45 3.28 21.56
N GLU A 164 -2.45 2.60 20.43
CA GLU A 164 -3.55 2.67 19.45
C GLU A 164 -4.85 2.05 19.98
N LYS A 165 -4.79 1.07 20.88
CA LYS A 165 -6.02 0.50 21.48
C LYS A 165 -6.80 1.48 22.35
N PHE A 166 -6.19 2.60 22.76
CA PHE A 166 -6.91 3.68 23.44
C PHE A 166 -7.83 4.43 22.47
N TYR A 167 -7.45 4.57 21.21
CA TYR A 167 -8.14 5.36 20.21
C TYR A 167 -9.08 4.53 19.33
N PHE A 168 -8.71 3.31 18.97
CA PHE A 168 -9.34 2.57 17.89
C PHE A 168 -9.92 1.23 18.35
N ARG A 169 -11.02 0.87 17.70
CA ARG A 169 -11.51 -0.51 17.69
C ARG A 169 -10.80 -1.31 16.60
N PRO A 170 -10.61 -2.63 16.78
CA PRO A 170 -10.19 -3.52 15.70
C PRO A 170 -11.14 -3.46 14.50
N GLY A 171 -10.59 -3.50 13.30
CA GLY A 171 -11.35 -3.52 12.06
C GLY A 171 -12.33 -4.69 11.96
N ASN A 172 -13.43 -4.47 11.26
CA ASN A 172 -14.57 -5.40 11.17
C ASN A 172 -15.12 -5.56 9.75
N LEU A 173 -14.36 -5.12 8.73
CA LEU A 173 -14.79 -5.15 7.33
C LEU A 173 -14.12 -6.28 6.52
N GLY A 174 -13.35 -7.16 7.17
CA GLY A 174 -12.52 -8.15 6.49
C GLY A 174 -11.40 -7.47 5.69
N TYR A 175 -11.01 -8.11 4.59
CA TYR A 175 -9.89 -7.71 3.74
C TYR A 175 -10.39 -7.37 2.32
N PRO A 176 -11.14 -6.27 2.14
CA PRO A 176 -11.71 -5.93 0.84
C PRO A 176 -10.62 -5.56 -0.17
N VAL A 177 -10.90 -5.91 -1.43
CA VAL A 177 -10.10 -5.53 -2.59
C VAL A 177 -10.99 -4.78 -3.55
N PHE A 178 -10.56 -3.63 -4.01
CA PHE A 178 -11.34 -2.70 -4.82
C PHE A 178 -10.87 -2.72 -6.26
N ASN A 179 -11.82 -2.80 -7.19
CA ASN A 179 -11.54 -2.64 -8.61
C ASN A 179 -11.41 -1.16 -8.92
N THR A 180 -10.26 -0.75 -9.43
CA THR A 180 -9.98 0.62 -9.85
C THR A 180 -9.54 0.66 -11.30
N SER A 181 -9.47 1.85 -11.88
CA SER A 181 -8.94 2.11 -13.22
C SER A 181 -7.47 1.66 -13.41
N VAL A 182 -6.72 1.49 -12.31
CA VAL A 182 -5.30 1.07 -12.34
C VAL A 182 -5.09 -0.38 -11.91
N GLY A 183 -6.17 -1.11 -11.62
CA GLY A 183 -6.10 -2.51 -11.19
C GLY A 183 -6.79 -2.77 -9.85
N LYS A 184 -6.56 -3.95 -9.29
CA LYS A 184 -7.19 -4.39 -8.04
C LYS A 184 -6.33 -3.99 -6.85
N ILE A 185 -6.85 -3.10 -5.99
CA ILE A 185 -6.13 -2.53 -4.86
C ILE A 185 -6.66 -3.07 -3.54
N GLY A 186 -5.76 -3.58 -2.70
CA GLY A 186 -5.99 -3.88 -1.29
C GLY A 186 -5.25 -2.89 -0.39
N MET A 187 -5.69 -2.82 0.86
CA MET A 187 -5.08 -1.96 1.88
C MET A 187 -4.83 -2.77 3.15
N TYR A 188 -3.69 -2.53 3.81
CA TYR A 188 -3.27 -3.22 5.03
C TYR A 188 -2.42 -2.24 5.84
N ILE A 189 -2.85 -1.83 7.04
CA ILE A 189 -2.32 -0.64 7.69
C ILE A 189 -1.25 -1.00 8.74
N CYS A 190 -0.04 -0.47 8.57
CA CYS A 190 1.05 -0.40 9.57
C CYS A 190 1.29 -1.74 10.30
N TYR A 191 0.88 -1.85 11.58
CA TYR A 191 1.05 -3.03 12.43
C TYR A 191 0.43 -4.31 11.85
N ASP A 192 -0.58 -4.18 11.00
CA ASP A 192 -1.14 -5.32 10.26
C ASP A 192 -0.06 -6.12 9.52
N ARG A 193 1.02 -5.46 9.05
CA ARG A 193 2.08 -6.11 8.26
C ARG A 193 2.74 -7.30 8.94
N HIS A 194 2.71 -7.35 10.29
CA HIS A 194 3.28 -8.43 11.06
C HIS A 194 2.48 -9.74 10.99
N PHE A 195 1.26 -9.68 10.44
CA PHE A 195 0.32 -10.82 10.39
C PHE A 195 0.18 -11.32 8.96
N PRO A 196 0.81 -12.46 8.62
CA PRO A 196 0.80 -13.00 7.26
C PRO A 196 -0.59 -13.41 6.77
N GLU A 197 -1.55 -13.64 7.67
CA GLU A 197 -2.91 -14.02 7.35
C GLU A 197 -3.63 -12.96 6.51
N GLY A 198 -3.56 -11.68 6.91
CA GLY A 198 -4.22 -10.60 6.19
C GLY A 198 -3.61 -10.34 4.82
N TRP A 199 -2.29 -10.44 4.68
CA TRP A 199 -1.64 -10.41 3.38
C TRP A 199 -2.18 -11.50 2.45
N ARG A 200 -2.37 -12.73 2.99
CA ARG A 200 -2.91 -13.84 2.23
C ARG A 200 -4.37 -13.63 1.87
N GLU A 201 -5.19 -13.11 2.77
CA GLU A 201 -6.60 -12.79 2.49
C GLU A 201 -6.73 -11.78 1.35
N LEU A 202 -5.94 -10.70 1.35
CA LEU A 202 -5.91 -9.73 0.25
C LEU A 202 -5.53 -10.39 -1.09
N GLY A 203 -4.56 -11.29 -1.06
CA GLY A 203 -4.16 -12.04 -2.26
C GLY A 203 -5.26 -12.97 -2.76
N LEU A 204 -5.96 -13.68 -1.88
CA LEU A 204 -7.09 -14.54 -2.23
C LEU A 204 -8.29 -13.76 -2.78
N ASN A 205 -8.48 -12.53 -2.29
CA ASN A 205 -9.47 -11.59 -2.81
C ASN A 205 -9.04 -10.93 -4.13
N GLY A 206 -7.84 -11.27 -4.63
CA GLY A 206 -7.38 -10.92 -5.96
C GLY A 206 -6.62 -9.61 -6.08
N ALA A 207 -6.04 -9.09 -4.99
CA ALA A 207 -5.22 -7.88 -5.04
C ALA A 207 -4.07 -8.01 -6.05
N HIS A 208 -3.82 -6.94 -6.80
CA HIS A 208 -2.65 -6.77 -7.67
C HIS A 208 -1.63 -5.81 -7.03
N ILE A 209 -2.14 -4.84 -6.29
CA ILE A 209 -1.37 -3.84 -5.53
C ILE A 209 -1.93 -3.83 -4.10
N VAL A 210 -1.05 -3.87 -3.11
CA VAL A 210 -1.43 -3.66 -1.72
C VAL A 210 -0.66 -2.46 -1.16
N PHE A 211 -1.40 -1.44 -0.73
CA PHE A 211 -0.84 -0.31 0.00
C PHE A 211 -0.82 -0.62 1.50
N ASN A 212 0.32 -0.40 2.10
CA ASN A 212 0.51 -0.55 3.54
C ASN A 212 1.03 0.77 4.12
N PRO A 213 0.15 1.76 4.38
CA PRO A 213 0.53 3.02 5.01
C PRO A 213 0.99 2.81 6.45
N ASN A 214 2.04 3.54 6.84
CA ASN A 214 2.74 3.34 8.11
C ASN A 214 3.07 4.63 8.84
N ALA A 215 3.26 4.46 10.18
CA ALA A 215 3.89 5.40 11.09
C ALA A 215 4.80 4.57 12.02
N THR A 216 5.98 4.20 11.55
CA THR A 216 6.84 3.23 12.25
C THR A 216 8.17 3.83 12.69
N LYS A 217 8.56 3.56 13.95
CA LYS A 217 9.75 4.08 14.62
C LYS A 217 10.93 3.11 14.57
N PRO A 218 12.18 3.59 14.80
CA PRO A 218 13.38 2.75 14.88
C PRO A 218 13.31 1.66 15.97
N GLY A 219 14.17 0.68 15.84
CA GLY A 219 14.31 -0.45 16.75
C GLY A 219 14.09 -1.78 16.04
N LEU A 220 13.35 -2.70 16.66
CA LEU A 220 13.04 -4.01 16.05
C LEU A 220 12.38 -3.86 14.67
N SER A 221 11.58 -2.81 14.49
CA SER A 221 10.89 -2.51 13.25
C SER A 221 11.81 -2.36 12.04
N ASN A 222 13.04 -1.84 12.18
CA ASN A 222 13.94 -1.65 11.05
C ASN A 222 14.20 -2.95 10.26
N ARG A 223 14.49 -4.03 10.98
CA ARG A 223 14.74 -5.33 10.33
C ARG A 223 13.46 -5.92 9.75
N LEU A 224 12.35 -5.82 10.47
CA LEU A 224 11.05 -6.33 10.02
C LEU A 224 10.59 -5.59 8.75
N TRP A 225 10.85 -4.29 8.67
CA TRP A 225 10.55 -3.46 7.50
C TRP A 225 11.19 -3.98 6.20
N GLU A 226 12.43 -4.45 6.30
CA GLU A 226 13.17 -4.98 5.16
C GLU A 226 12.74 -6.41 4.75
N VAL A 227 12.07 -7.14 5.64
CA VAL A 227 11.75 -8.56 5.42
C VAL A 227 10.28 -8.78 5.11
N GLU A 228 9.37 -8.16 5.87
CA GLU A 228 7.95 -8.49 5.82
C GLU A 228 7.29 -8.07 4.50
N GLY A 229 7.60 -6.88 3.99
CA GLY A 229 7.09 -6.42 2.70
C GLY A 229 7.50 -7.33 1.54
N PRO A 230 8.79 -7.60 1.33
CA PRO A 230 9.26 -8.57 0.34
C PRO A 230 8.66 -9.96 0.50
N ALA A 231 8.58 -10.49 1.72
CA ALA A 231 7.98 -11.79 1.99
C ALA A 231 6.49 -11.83 1.60
N ALA A 232 5.74 -10.77 1.93
CA ALA A 232 4.33 -10.64 1.56
C ALA A 232 4.14 -10.58 0.05
N ALA A 233 4.98 -9.78 -0.66
CA ALA A 233 4.93 -9.64 -2.10
C ALA A 233 5.18 -10.98 -2.80
N VAL A 234 6.24 -11.68 -2.45
CA VAL A 234 6.59 -13.01 -3.02
C VAL A 234 5.51 -14.04 -2.73
N ALA A 235 5.08 -14.15 -1.47
CA ALA A 235 4.13 -15.17 -1.06
C ALA A 235 2.77 -15.03 -1.77
N ASN A 236 2.41 -13.83 -2.24
CA ASN A 236 1.12 -13.53 -2.82
C ASN A 236 1.17 -13.08 -4.29
N GLY A 237 2.36 -12.89 -4.86
CA GLY A 237 2.53 -12.49 -6.26
C GLY A 237 1.79 -11.18 -6.58
N TYR A 238 2.01 -10.12 -5.78
CA TYR A 238 1.45 -8.79 -5.99
C TYR A 238 2.46 -7.70 -5.57
N PHE A 239 2.23 -6.46 -5.99
CA PHE A 239 3.02 -5.32 -5.54
C PHE A 239 2.68 -4.92 -4.11
N VAL A 240 3.69 -4.54 -3.32
CA VAL A 240 3.52 -3.97 -1.97
C VAL A 240 4.13 -2.57 -1.95
N LEU A 241 3.33 -1.57 -1.57
CA LEU A 241 3.74 -0.18 -1.48
C LEU A 241 3.57 0.31 -0.05
N GLN A 242 4.68 0.74 0.58
CA GLN A 242 4.75 1.05 2.00
C GLN A 242 5.19 2.50 2.22
N PRO A 243 4.28 3.49 2.18
CA PRO A 243 4.57 4.83 2.66
C PRO A 243 4.78 4.83 4.17
N ASN A 244 5.73 5.64 4.65
CA ASN A 244 6.01 5.80 6.06
C ASN A 244 6.16 7.28 6.42
N ARG A 245 5.98 7.62 7.69
CA ARG A 245 6.36 8.93 8.21
C ARG A 245 7.89 9.05 8.29
N VAL A 246 8.38 10.29 8.32
CA VAL A 246 9.81 10.61 8.47
C VAL A 246 9.99 11.75 9.45
N GLY A 247 11.15 11.75 10.13
CA GLY A 247 11.53 12.81 11.05
C GLY A 247 10.90 12.71 12.43
N ARG A 248 11.10 13.74 13.23
CA ARG A 248 10.66 13.79 14.62
C ARG A 248 9.30 14.45 14.76
N GLU A 249 8.42 13.82 15.50
CA GLU A 249 7.13 14.39 15.92
C GLU A 249 7.08 14.45 17.44
N ASP A 250 6.87 15.66 17.98
CA ASP A 250 6.61 15.88 19.41
C ASP A 250 5.10 15.87 19.67
N ASN A 251 4.67 15.45 20.86
CA ASN A 251 3.30 15.66 21.27
C ASN A 251 3.04 17.16 21.54
N GLU A 252 1.77 17.54 21.67
CA GLU A 252 1.40 18.96 21.87
C GLU A 252 1.96 19.57 23.17
N TYR A 253 2.41 18.77 24.14
CA TYR A 253 3.00 19.24 25.40
C TYR A 253 4.51 19.35 25.33
N GLY A 254 5.16 18.78 24.29
CA GLY A 254 6.61 18.78 24.13
C GLY A 254 7.37 17.90 25.13
N ASP A 255 6.68 17.04 25.88
CA ASP A 255 7.28 16.13 26.84
C ASP A 255 7.53 14.70 26.31
N LEU A 256 6.90 14.36 25.20
CA LEU A 256 7.05 13.10 24.51
C LEU A 256 7.31 13.34 23.02
N ALA A 257 8.19 12.51 22.46
CA ALA A 257 8.47 12.54 21.02
C ALA A 257 8.61 11.14 20.46
N VAL A 258 8.42 11.01 19.14
CA VAL A 258 8.71 9.82 18.36
C VAL A 258 9.49 10.21 17.12
N ASP A 259 10.55 9.44 16.81
CA ASP A 259 11.30 9.59 15.58
C ASP A 259 10.81 8.53 14.58
N PHE A 260 10.49 8.95 13.37
CA PHE A 260 10.12 8.08 12.26
C PHE A 260 11.27 7.98 11.27
N TYR A 261 11.57 6.77 10.80
CA TYR A 261 12.79 6.53 10.02
C TYR A 261 12.61 6.64 8.51
N GLY A 262 11.45 7.07 8.02
CA GLY A 262 11.23 7.19 6.59
C GLY A 262 11.37 5.86 5.87
N THR A 263 12.29 5.79 4.92
CA THR A 263 12.62 4.60 4.11
C THR A 263 11.42 3.94 3.45
N SER A 264 10.45 4.75 3.04
CA SER A 264 9.29 4.29 2.26
C SER A 264 9.75 3.45 1.07
N GLN A 265 8.98 2.42 0.71
CA GLN A 265 9.46 1.43 -0.25
C GLN A 265 8.35 0.90 -1.15
N VAL A 266 8.75 0.52 -2.37
CA VAL A 266 7.91 -0.15 -3.36
C VAL A 266 8.55 -1.48 -3.70
N ILE A 267 7.77 -2.55 -3.68
CA ILE A 267 8.24 -3.93 -3.80
C ILE A 267 7.46 -4.62 -4.91
N ASP A 268 8.18 -5.29 -5.82
CA ASP A 268 7.60 -6.05 -6.92
C ASP A 268 7.08 -7.44 -6.46
N PRO A 269 6.28 -8.14 -7.27
CA PRO A 269 5.79 -9.49 -6.95
C PRO A 269 6.89 -10.55 -6.75
N ARG A 270 8.14 -10.28 -7.11
CA ARG A 270 9.32 -11.15 -6.88
C ARG A 270 10.08 -10.80 -5.61
N GLY A 271 9.62 -9.78 -4.87
CA GLY A 271 10.23 -9.34 -3.62
C GLY A 271 11.40 -8.38 -3.78
N ASN A 272 11.65 -7.86 -4.98
CA ASN A 272 12.69 -6.86 -5.20
C ASN A 272 12.15 -5.45 -4.94
N PHE A 273 13.01 -4.56 -4.48
CA PHE A 273 12.68 -3.15 -4.42
C PHE A 273 12.62 -2.54 -5.82
N VAL A 274 11.53 -1.82 -6.11
CA VAL A 274 11.37 -1.08 -7.37
C VAL A 274 12.01 0.29 -7.22
N GLY A 275 13.26 0.40 -7.65
CA GLY A 275 14.09 1.56 -7.44
C GLY A 275 14.61 1.70 -6.01
N GLU A 276 15.18 2.86 -5.70
CA GLU A 276 15.69 3.14 -4.37
C GLU A 276 14.55 3.37 -3.36
N ARG A 277 14.78 2.96 -2.12
CA ARG A 277 13.89 3.28 -0.99
C ARG A 277 14.00 4.77 -0.67
N GLY A 278 12.98 5.30 -0.03
CA GLY A 278 12.99 6.67 0.47
C GLY A 278 14.14 6.95 1.44
N SER A 279 14.48 8.22 1.55
CA SER A 279 15.46 8.73 2.52
C SER A 279 15.06 8.36 3.95
N GLY A 280 16.04 8.25 4.83
CA GLY A 280 15.80 8.11 6.28
C GLY A 280 15.54 9.44 7.01
N SER A 281 15.59 10.58 6.32
CA SER A 281 15.56 11.91 6.93
C SER A 281 14.74 12.96 6.19
N GLU A 282 14.47 12.77 4.89
CA GLU A 282 13.87 13.79 4.04
C GLU A 282 12.41 13.47 3.70
N GLU A 283 11.60 14.51 3.53
CA GLU A 283 10.27 14.42 2.96
C GLU A 283 10.36 14.23 1.45
N GLU A 284 9.57 13.32 0.90
CA GLU A 284 9.61 13.05 -0.54
C GLU A 284 8.35 12.34 -1.06
N ILE A 285 8.20 12.35 -2.36
CA ILE A 285 7.25 11.52 -3.09
C ILE A 285 8.05 10.46 -3.84
N LEU A 286 7.83 9.19 -3.54
CA LEU A 286 8.39 8.10 -4.32
C LEU A 286 7.44 7.75 -5.45
N ILE A 287 7.90 7.92 -6.70
CA ILE A 287 7.12 7.57 -7.91
C ILE A 287 7.82 6.41 -8.59
N ARG A 288 7.08 5.32 -8.86
CA ARG A 288 7.59 4.09 -9.44
C ARG A 288 6.66 3.54 -10.51
N ASP A 289 7.23 3.01 -11.57
CA ASP A 289 6.51 2.31 -12.63
C ASP A 289 6.36 0.83 -12.25
N LEU A 290 5.13 0.35 -12.20
CA LEU A 290 4.76 -1.01 -11.86
C LEU A 290 4.40 -1.75 -13.15
N ASP A 291 5.17 -2.77 -13.52
CA ASP A 291 4.84 -3.69 -14.61
C ASP A 291 3.75 -4.67 -14.14
N MET A 292 2.49 -4.37 -14.42
CA MET A 292 1.35 -5.14 -13.94
C MET A 292 1.29 -6.57 -14.51
N ASP A 293 1.96 -6.82 -15.64
CA ASP A 293 2.03 -8.16 -16.22
C ASP A 293 2.85 -9.11 -15.31
N MET A 294 3.75 -8.56 -14.48
CA MET A 294 4.54 -9.33 -13.52
C MET A 294 3.67 -10.06 -12.47
N VAL A 295 2.49 -9.51 -12.14
CA VAL A 295 1.54 -10.18 -11.22
C VAL A 295 1.09 -11.51 -11.79
N GLN A 296 0.67 -11.52 -13.07
CA GLN A 296 0.25 -12.76 -13.73
C GLN A 296 1.42 -13.71 -13.91
N GLN A 297 2.57 -13.22 -14.39
CA GLN A 297 3.77 -14.02 -14.57
C GLN A 297 4.19 -14.74 -13.28
N MET A 298 4.26 -14.00 -12.15
CA MET A 298 4.66 -14.57 -10.88
C MET A 298 3.69 -15.67 -10.40
N ARG A 299 2.39 -15.47 -10.62
CA ARG A 299 1.35 -16.44 -10.23
C ARG A 299 1.33 -17.67 -11.12
N ASP A 300 1.68 -17.52 -12.39
CA ASP A 300 1.81 -18.64 -13.33
C ASP A 300 3.08 -19.46 -13.08
N ASP A 301 4.20 -18.78 -12.81
CA ASP A 301 5.49 -19.43 -12.58
C ASP A 301 5.50 -20.30 -11.31
N TRP A 302 4.97 -19.77 -10.19
CA TRP A 302 5.04 -20.41 -8.88
C TRP A 302 3.76 -21.10 -8.45
N GLN A 303 2.60 -20.70 -8.93
CA GLN A 303 1.28 -21.28 -8.67
C GLN A 303 0.95 -21.49 -7.18
N PHE A 304 1.42 -20.62 -6.29
CA PHE A 304 1.24 -20.74 -4.84
C PHE A 304 -0.24 -20.81 -4.43
N TYR A 305 -1.15 -20.16 -5.14
CA TYR A 305 -2.58 -20.20 -4.85
C TYR A 305 -3.21 -21.57 -5.16
N ARG A 306 -2.79 -22.23 -6.24
CA ARG A 306 -3.24 -23.58 -6.61
C ARG A 306 -2.76 -24.61 -5.60
N ASP A 307 -1.50 -24.48 -5.14
CA ASP A 307 -0.83 -25.49 -4.33
C ASP A 307 -1.08 -25.33 -2.81
N ARG A 308 -1.91 -24.35 -2.42
CA ARG A 308 -2.36 -24.21 -1.03
C ARG A 308 -3.12 -25.45 -0.54
N ARG A 309 -2.97 -25.75 0.73
CA ARG A 309 -3.64 -26.87 1.42
C ARG A 309 -4.49 -26.35 2.59
N PRO A 310 -5.60 -25.59 2.33
CA PRO A 310 -6.44 -25.04 3.40
C PRO A 310 -7.01 -26.12 4.32
N ASP A 311 -7.22 -27.34 3.79
CA ASP A 311 -7.64 -28.52 4.53
C ASP A 311 -6.67 -28.94 5.65
N SER A 312 -5.39 -28.56 5.54
CA SER A 312 -4.35 -28.85 6.53
C SER A 312 -4.11 -27.71 7.55
N TYR A 313 -4.68 -26.52 7.33
CA TYR A 313 -4.44 -25.33 8.17
C TYR A 313 -5.46 -25.20 9.32
N THR A 314 -5.76 -26.28 9.98
CA THR A 314 -6.86 -26.36 10.95
C THR A 314 -6.66 -25.53 12.22
N SER A 315 -5.44 -25.10 12.52
CA SER A 315 -5.11 -24.29 13.70
C SER A 315 -5.16 -22.80 13.47
N ILE A 316 -5.02 -22.33 12.20
CA ILE A 316 -4.98 -20.88 11.91
C ILE A 316 -6.22 -20.11 12.39
N PRO A 317 -7.47 -20.61 12.21
CA PRO A 317 -8.65 -19.89 12.66
C PRO A 317 -8.95 -20.04 14.17
N LYS A 318 -8.08 -20.70 14.92
CA LYS A 318 -8.26 -20.90 16.37
C LYS A 318 -7.47 -19.83 17.14
N PRO A 319 -8.04 -19.30 18.24
CA PRO A 319 -7.33 -18.33 19.09
C PRO A 319 -6.15 -18.98 19.83
#